data_8ef05680ea6c8f4c88047a3c93b58fa3
#
_entry.id   8ef05680ea6c8f4c88047a3c93b58fa3
#
_cell.length_a   1.000
_cell.length_b   1.000
_cell.length_c   1.000
_cell.angle_alpha   90.00
_cell.angle_beta   90.00
_cell.angle_gamma   90.00
#
_symmetry.space_group_name_H-M   'P 1'
#
loop_
_entity.id
_entity.type
_entity.pdbx_description
1 polymer ?
#
loop_
_entity_poly.entity_id
_entity_poly.type
_entity_poly.pdbx_seq_one_letter_code
_entity_poly.pdbx_strand_id
1 'polypeptide(L)'
;SCLVGSEMCIRDSLNTAYDSSGISNLGNEAVTLSDTTLAVSVLNTLDGNTSGTVNANTVTTLTGSASDLITAYASGGISNLGNEAVSVSSGNASTSQANTLAAATSGVVTATLSDGDLSTLAGLTETGNAYSITITDTSVDAAALNTLDGKTTVAINASNITTLTGAAADLNTAYAANGSSITGLGNEAATLSDTTLAVSVLNTLDGNTSGAIDASNITTLIGAAADLNTAYASGGITGLANEAVTLSDTTLAVSVLNTLDGNTSGTIDAGTVTTLTGS
;
A
#
# COMPACT_ATOMS: atom_id res chain seq x y z
N SER A 1 16.79 -4.53 42.82
CA SER A 1 18.02 -4.53 42.02
C SER A 1 17.66 -4.17 40.58
N CYS A 2 17.74 -2.89 40.24
CA CYS A 2 17.48 -2.37 38.92
C CYS A 2 18.71 -2.64 38.04
N LEU A 3 18.66 -3.69 37.24
CA LEU A 3 19.66 -4.00 36.25
C LEU A 3 18.99 -4.07 34.89
N VAL A 4 19.24 -3.10 34.09
CA VAL A 4 19.07 -2.86 32.65
C VAL A 4 18.31 -1.54 32.37
N GLY A 5 19.07 -0.49 32.11
CA GLY A 5 18.62 0.78 31.52
C GLY A 5 18.02 1.77 32.51
N SER A 6 18.65 2.93 32.69
CA SER A 6 18.23 4.03 33.57
C SER A 6 16.79 4.54 33.30
N GLU A 7 16.26 4.29 32.10
CA GLU A 7 14.94 4.76 31.68
C GLU A 7 13.77 3.90 32.21
N MET A 8 13.98 2.62 32.46
CA MET A 8 12.94 1.74 33.02
C MET A 8 12.70 1.97 34.52
N CYS A 9 13.70 2.56 35.22
CA CYS A 9 13.61 2.78 36.67
C CYS A 9 12.81 4.04 37.05
N ILE A 10 12.74 5.04 36.20
CA ILE A 10 12.04 6.31 36.52
C ILE A 10 10.51 6.11 36.32
N ARG A 11 10.11 5.35 35.35
CA ARG A 11 8.69 5.02 35.08
C ARG A 11 8.02 4.30 36.23
N ASP A 12 8.70 3.28 36.76
CA ASP A 12 8.20 2.51 37.90
C ASP A 12 8.17 3.35 39.18
N SER A 13 9.03 4.37 39.30
CA SER A 13 9.12 5.18 40.51
C SER A 13 7.96 6.16 40.69
N LEU A 14 7.45 6.79 39.61
CA LEU A 14 6.30 7.69 39.70
C LEU A 14 5.02 6.94 40.05
N ASN A 15 4.65 5.92 39.27
CA ASN A 15 3.48 5.11 39.59
C ASN A 15 3.63 4.39 40.94
N THR A 16 4.83 3.91 41.28
CA THR A 16 5.11 3.31 42.60
C THR A 16 4.92 4.32 43.76
N ALA A 17 5.26 5.60 43.55
CA ALA A 17 5.02 6.63 44.55
C ALA A 17 3.53 6.86 44.80
N TYR A 18 2.71 6.88 43.75
CA TYR A 18 1.24 6.99 43.86
C TYR A 18 0.61 5.76 44.48
N ASP A 19 1.12 4.58 44.20
CA ASP A 19 0.62 3.30 44.76
C ASP A 19 1.09 3.04 46.19
N SER A 20 2.01 3.87 46.72
CA SER A 20 2.63 3.64 48.01
C SER A 20 1.69 4.02 49.18
N SER A 21 1.36 3.05 50.02
CA SER A 21 0.63 3.32 51.27
C SER A 21 1.40 4.14 52.31
N GLY A 22 2.71 4.32 52.12
CA GLY A 22 3.57 5.12 52.99
C GLY A 22 3.68 6.59 52.60
N ILE A 23 3.13 6.97 51.41
CA ILE A 23 3.07 8.34 50.90
C ILE A 23 1.61 8.77 50.90
N SER A 24 1.28 9.90 51.47
CA SER A 24 -0.08 10.41 51.55
C SER A 24 -0.20 11.79 50.93
N ASN A 25 -1.42 12.15 50.51
CA ASN A 25 -1.76 13.45 49.89
C ASN A 25 -1.12 13.68 48.52
N LEU A 26 -0.79 12.60 47.78
CA LEU A 26 -0.57 12.64 46.34
C LEU A 26 -1.90 12.58 45.62
N GLY A 27 -1.97 13.03 44.32
CA GLY A 27 -3.13 12.88 43.44
C GLY A 27 -3.58 14.18 42.76
N ASN A 28 -2.86 15.29 42.98
CA ASN A 28 -3.15 16.57 42.29
C ASN A 28 -1.87 17.28 41.79
N GLU A 29 -0.74 16.59 41.82
CA GLU A 29 0.54 17.17 41.39
C GLU A 29 0.64 17.20 39.87
N ALA A 30 1.21 18.33 39.37
CA ALA A 30 1.69 18.35 38.00
C ALA A 30 2.96 17.47 37.92
N VAL A 31 3.01 16.64 36.92
CA VAL A 31 4.13 15.72 36.66
C VAL A 31 4.83 16.11 35.36
N THR A 32 6.16 16.14 35.37
CA THR A 32 6.96 16.31 34.16
C THR A 32 7.76 15.04 33.93
N LEU A 33 7.56 14.42 32.76
CA LEU A 33 8.31 13.26 32.35
C LEU A 33 9.71 13.63 31.90
N SER A 34 10.65 12.71 32.10
CA SER A 34 12.02 12.81 31.57
C SER A 34 12.32 11.71 30.55
N ASP A 35 11.40 10.77 30.39
CA ASP A 35 11.54 9.67 29.46
C ASP A 35 11.40 10.15 28.00
N THR A 36 12.19 9.56 27.10
CA THR A 36 12.09 9.80 25.66
C THR A 36 11.27 8.70 24.95
N THR A 37 11.25 7.50 25.52
CA THR A 37 10.44 6.36 25.01
C THR A 37 9.58 5.84 26.14
N LEU A 38 8.27 5.71 25.90
CA LEU A 38 7.31 5.36 26.93
C LEU A 38 6.28 4.35 26.44
N ALA A 39 6.01 3.34 27.28
CA ALA A 39 4.82 2.49 27.08
C ALA A 39 3.57 3.30 27.47
N VAL A 40 2.61 3.41 26.58
CA VAL A 40 1.42 4.23 26.79
C VAL A 40 0.56 3.80 27.98
N SER A 41 0.59 2.51 28.33
CA SER A 41 -0.11 1.99 29.52
C SER A 41 0.40 2.64 30.83
N VAL A 42 1.73 2.91 30.90
CA VAL A 42 2.34 3.60 32.05
C VAL A 42 1.91 5.06 32.07
N LEU A 43 1.84 5.72 30.91
CA LEU A 43 1.38 7.09 30.77
C LEU A 43 -0.09 7.24 31.18
N ASN A 44 -0.97 6.35 30.69
CA ASN A 44 -2.40 6.34 31.05
C ASN A 44 -2.62 6.04 32.55
N THR A 45 -1.81 5.15 33.14
CA THR A 45 -1.86 4.91 34.59
C THR A 45 -1.46 6.15 35.37
N LEU A 46 -0.39 6.84 34.97
CA LEU A 46 0.07 8.06 35.62
C LEU A 46 -0.95 9.19 35.51
N ASP A 47 -1.56 9.36 34.34
CA ASP A 47 -2.66 10.32 34.11
C ASP A 47 -3.87 10.02 35.02
N GLY A 48 -4.20 8.74 35.23
CA GLY A 48 -5.25 8.31 36.15
C GLY A 48 -4.91 8.50 37.64
N ASN A 49 -3.65 8.60 38.00
CA ASN A 49 -3.18 8.74 39.39
C ASN A 49 -3.16 10.19 39.87
N THR A 50 -3.14 11.17 38.99
CA THR A 50 -3.14 12.60 39.34
C THR A 50 -4.20 13.38 38.61
N SER A 51 -4.81 14.36 39.26
CA SER A 51 -5.66 15.36 38.61
C SER A 51 -4.83 16.55 38.08
N GLY A 52 -3.54 16.60 38.36
CA GLY A 52 -2.59 17.58 37.83
C GLY A 52 -2.18 17.22 36.40
N THR A 53 -1.60 18.17 35.68
CA THR A 53 -1.17 17.93 34.29
C THR A 53 0.07 17.05 34.22
N VAL A 54 0.05 16.02 33.37
CA VAL A 54 1.22 15.22 33.00
C VAL A 54 1.85 15.83 31.75
N ASN A 55 3.03 16.41 31.91
CA ASN A 55 3.78 17.03 30.82
C ASN A 55 4.70 16.00 30.14
N ALA A 56 4.42 15.68 28.88
CA ALA A 56 5.11 14.67 28.08
C ALA A 56 6.09 15.27 27.04
N ASN A 57 6.55 16.50 27.20
CA ASN A 57 7.35 17.23 26.22
C ASN A 57 8.71 16.58 25.84
N THR A 58 9.22 15.66 26.64
CA THR A 58 10.45 14.90 26.37
C THR A 58 10.21 13.60 25.63
N VAL A 59 8.96 13.14 25.59
CA VAL A 59 8.60 11.89 24.94
C VAL A 59 8.70 12.06 23.42
N THR A 60 9.50 11.24 22.79
CA THR A 60 9.68 11.19 21.33
C THR A 60 9.13 9.91 20.72
N THR A 61 8.83 8.90 21.54
CA THR A 61 8.27 7.62 21.10
C THR A 61 7.27 7.10 22.11
N LEU A 62 6.05 6.76 21.62
CA LEU A 62 5.01 6.05 22.39
C LEU A 62 4.80 4.64 21.82
N THR A 63 4.68 3.66 22.73
CA THR A 63 4.45 2.26 22.33
C THR A 63 3.27 1.65 23.08
N GLY A 64 2.50 0.76 22.45
CA GLY A 64 1.42 0.05 23.15
C GLY A 64 0.31 -0.44 22.21
N SER A 65 -0.88 -0.68 22.77
CA SER A 65 -2.05 -1.01 21.95
C SER A 65 -2.61 0.24 21.25
N ALA A 66 -3.25 0.07 20.09
CA ALA A 66 -3.87 1.19 19.38
C ALA A 66 -4.92 1.92 20.24
N SER A 67 -5.70 1.18 21.04
CA SER A 67 -6.72 1.77 21.93
C SER A 67 -6.11 2.59 23.06
N ASP A 68 -5.04 2.11 23.68
CA ASP A 68 -4.38 2.83 24.78
C ASP A 68 -3.68 4.11 24.26
N LEU A 69 -3.08 4.02 23.06
CA LEU A 69 -2.47 5.18 22.38
C LEU A 69 -3.52 6.26 22.08
N ILE A 70 -4.67 5.86 21.51
CA ILE A 70 -5.79 6.78 21.26
C ILE A 70 -6.29 7.40 22.57
N THR A 71 -6.37 6.62 23.65
CA THR A 71 -6.78 7.12 24.98
C THR A 71 -5.83 8.21 25.48
N ALA A 72 -4.52 7.99 25.36
CA ALA A 72 -3.51 8.99 25.78
C ALA A 72 -3.64 10.30 24.99
N TYR A 73 -3.78 10.23 23.66
CA TYR A 73 -3.96 11.43 22.83
C TYR A 73 -5.28 12.15 23.08
N ALA A 74 -6.30 11.45 23.50
CA ALA A 74 -7.61 12.03 23.83
C ALA A 74 -7.67 12.59 25.26
N SER A 75 -6.67 12.32 26.12
CA SER A 75 -6.67 12.77 27.51
C SER A 75 -6.42 14.27 27.61
N GLY A 76 -7.30 14.98 28.34
CA GLY A 76 -7.07 16.37 28.72
C GLY A 76 -6.07 16.55 29.87
N GLY A 77 -5.67 15.47 30.56
CA GLY A 77 -4.69 15.46 31.65
C GLY A 77 -3.24 15.40 31.14
N ILE A 78 -3.02 14.93 29.91
CA ILE A 78 -1.69 14.83 29.29
C ILE A 78 -1.47 16.01 28.36
N SER A 79 -0.31 16.64 28.45
CA SER A 79 0.06 17.80 27.63
C SER A 79 1.34 17.54 26.84
N ASN A 80 1.48 18.28 25.72
CA ASN A 80 2.66 18.26 24.84
C ASN A 80 2.91 16.91 24.16
N LEU A 81 1.83 16.16 23.83
CA LEU A 81 1.85 15.12 22.81
C LEU A 81 1.49 15.71 21.43
N GLY A 82 1.89 15.04 20.35
CA GLY A 82 1.51 15.38 18.97
C GLY A 82 2.66 15.38 17.95
N ASN A 83 3.87 14.98 18.36
CA ASN A 83 5.03 14.88 17.46
C ASN A 83 5.85 13.60 17.67
N GLU A 84 5.37 12.68 18.50
CA GLU A 84 6.04 11.44 18.82
C GLU A 84 5.89 10.43 17.68
N ALA A 85 6.93 9.63 17.47
CA ALA A 85 6.77 8.37 16.75
C ALA A 85 5.87 7.44 17.58
N VAL A 86 4.92 6.80 16.92
CA VAL A 86 3.97 5.88 17.54
C VAL A 86 4.21 4.47 17.03
N SER A 87 4.33 3.50 17.95
CA SER A 87 4.42 2.09 17.60
C SER A 87 3.30 1.29 18.25
N VAL A 88 2.39 0.75 17.43
CA VAL A 88 1.41 -0.23 17.88
C VAL A 88 2.14 -1.56 18.07
N SER A 89 2.59 -1.80 19.30
CA SER A 89 3.44 -2.94 19.68
C SER A 89 2.65 -4.08 20.33
N SER A 90 1.36 -3.89 20.59
CA SER A 90 0.46 -4.88 21.18
C SER A 90 -0.84 -4.94 20.36
N GLY A 91 -1.07 -6.09 19.72
CA GLY A 91 -2.19 -6.30 18.81
C GLY A 91 -2.00 -5.58 17.46
N ASN A 92 -3.06 -5.57 16.67
CA ASN A 92 -3.13 -4.90 15.39
C ASN A 92 -3.99 -3.63 15.50
N ALA A 93 -3.83 -2.72 14.56
CA ALA A 93 -4.70 -1.54 14.43
C ALA A 93 -5.69 -1.75 13.28
N SER A 94 -6.95 -1.34 13.45
CA SER A 94 -7.85 -1.17 12.31
C SER A 94 -7.46 0.06 11.50
N THR A 95 -7.91 0.15 10.24
CA THR A 95 -7.75 1.34 9.39
C THR A 95 -8.23 2.61 10.09
N SER A 96 -9.36 2.55 10.78
CA SER A 96 -9.88 3.68 11.55
C SER A 96 -8.97 4.10 12.70
N GLN A 97 -8.41 3.13 13.44
CA GLN A 97 -7.47 3.42 14.52
C GLN A 97 -6.16 3.98 13.99
N ALA A 98 -5.64 3.43 12.87
CA ALA A 98 -4.45 3.94 12.20
C ALA A 98 -4.62 5.40 11.77
N ASN A 99 -5.77 5.76 11.17
CA ASN A 99 -6.10 7.13 10.81
C ASN A 99 -6.20 8.05 12.04
N THR A 100 -6.83 7.57 13.13
CA THR A 100 -6.94 8.36 14.37
C THR A 100 -5.56 8.67 14.96
N LEU A 101 -4.66 7.68 14.98
CA LEU A 101 -3.30 7.87 15.47
C LEU A 101 -2.49 8.77 14.55
N ALA A 102 -2.57 8.57 13.23
CA ALA A 102 -1.86 9.39 12.26
C ALA A 102 -2.31 10.87 12.29
N ALA A 103 -3.57 11.13 12.59
CA ALA A 103 -4.08 12.50 12.77
C ALA A 103 -3.66 13.12 14.11
N ALA A 104 -3.31 12.31 15.12
CA ALA A 104 -2.96 12.78 16.46
C ALA A 104 -1.48 13.16 16.62
N THR A 105 -0.59 12.67 15.75
CA THR A 105 0.85 12.96 15.79
C THR A 105 1.39 13.34 14.41
N SER A 106 2.40 14.20 14.39
CA SER A 106 3.21 14.44 13.19
C SER A 106 4.35 13.43 13.01
N GLY A 107 4.57 12.56 14.00
CA GLY A 107 5.55 11.49 13.92
C GLY A 107 5.04 10.28 13.13
N VAL A 108 5.93 9.37 12.77
CA VAL A 108 5.59 8.15 12.04
C VAL A 108 4.78 7.20 12.92
N VAL A 109 3.65 6.73 12.39
CA VAL A 109 2.86 5.64 13.00
C VAL A 109 3.28 4.31 12.39
N THR A 110 3.75 3.39 13.23
CA THR A 110 4.10 2.02 12.86
C THR A 110 3.05 1.06 13.42
N ALA A 111 2.43 0.28 12.55
CA ALA A 111 1.39 -0.68 12.95
C ALA A 111 1.27 -1.83 11.96
N THR A 112 0.90 -3.01 12.44
CA THR A 112 0.30 -4.05 11.61
C THR A 112 -1.20 -3.79 11.53
N LEU A 113 -1.77 -3.73 10.33
CA LEU A 113 -3.21 -3.53 10.17
C LEU A 113 -3.95 -4.85 10.30
N SER A 114 -5.14 -4.80 10.93
CA SER A 114 -6.06 -5.94 11.04
C SER A 114 -6.91 -6.11 9.79
N ASP A 115 -7.16 -5.01 9.08
CA ASP A 115 -7.96 -4.99 7.87
C ASP A 115 -7.09 -5.41 6.69
N GLY A 116 -7.64 -6.26 5.83
CA GLY A 116 -6.93 -6.81 4.67
C GLY A 116 -7.71 -6.63 3.38
N ASP A 117 -8.99 -6.23 3.44
CA ASP A 117 -9.76 -5.93 2.25
C ASP A 117 -9.44 -4.53 1.70
N LEU A 118 -9.24 -4.44 0.39
CA LEU A 118 -8.80 -3.22 -0.28
C LEU A 118 -9.80 -2.08 -0.13
N SER A 119 -11.10 -2.39 -0.04
CA SER A 119 -12.14 -1.38 0.10
C SER A 119 -12.08 -0.66 1.45
N THR A 120 -11.77 -1.36 2.53
CA THR A 120 -11.54 -0.78 3.87
C THR A 120 -10.20 -0.03 3.91
N LEU A 121 -9.13 -0.64 3.37
CA LEU A 121 -7.79 -0.06 3.34
C LEU A 121 -7.71 1.23 2.50
N ALA A 122 -8.57 1.38 1.48
CA ALA A 122 -8.73 2.62 0.72
C ALA A 122 -9.13 3.82 1.60
N GLY A 123 -9.64 3.57 2.81
CA GLY A 123 -9.93 4.59 3.81
C GLY A 123 -8.71 5.16 4.54
N LEU A 124 -7.49 4.69 4.29
CA LEU A 124 -6.27 5.29 4.85
C LEU A 124 -6.08 6.71 4.32
N THR A 125 -5.97 7.69 5.24
CA THR A 125 -5.93 9.12 4.88
C THR A 125 -4.52 9.63 4.70
N GLU A 126 -3.63 9.36 5.64
CA GLU A 126 -2.28 9.90 5.68
C GLU A 126 -1.27 9.03 4.89
N THR A 127 -0.11 9.62 4.59
CA THR A 127 1.02 8.97 3.92
C THR A 127 2.27 9.04 4.80
N GLY A 128 3.32 8.27 4.45
CA GLY A 128 4.59 8.32 5.19
C GLY A 128 4.62 7.48 6.46
N ASN A 129 3.52 6.81 6.81
CA ASN A 129 3.45 5.89 7.93
C ASN A 129 3.98 4.50 7.55
N ALA A 130 4.38 3.72 8.56
CA ALA A 130 4.93 2.38 8.39
C ALA A 130 3.88 1.31 8.74
N TYR A 131 2.93 1.10 7.83
CA TYR A 131 1.88 0.10 8.00
C TYR A 131 2.27 -1.22 7.35
N SER A 132 2.31 -2.30 8.13
CA SER A 132 2.39 -3.67 7.61
C SER A 132 0.99 -4.13 7.19
N ILE A 133 0.80 -4.36 5.90
CA ILE A 133 -0.48 -4.68 5.27
C ILE A 133 -0.39 -6.03 4.57
N THR A 134 -1.39 -6.88 4.77
CA THR A 134 -1.59 -8.11 3.98
C THR A 134 -2.97 -8.03 3.33
N ILE A 135 -3.01 -8.06 2.00
CA ILE A 135 -4.28 -8.09 1.25
C ILE A 135 -4.93 -9.46 1.43
N THR A 136 -6.21 -9.47 1.71
CA THR A 136 -7.01 -10.70 1.86
C THR A 136 -7.92 -10.98 0.65
N ASP A 137 -8.14 -9.96 -0.19
CA ASP A 137 -8.88 -10.11 -1.44
C ASP A 137 -8.12 -10.98 -2.43
N THR A 138 -8.86 -11.80 -3.17
CA THR A 138 -8.32 -12.63 -4.25
C THR A 138 -8.42 -11.96 -5.62
N SER A 139 -9.26 -10.94 -5.75
CA SER A 139 -9.40 -10.13 -6.97
C SER A 139 -9.40 -8.65 -6.59
N VAL A 140 -8.49 -7.86 -7.16
CA VAL A 140 -8.34 -6.44 -6.85
C VAL A 140 -8.16 -5.60 -8.10
N ASP A 141 -8.57 -4.34 -8.01
CA ASP A 141 -8.28 -3.32 -9.01
C ASP A 141 -6.84 -2.80 -8.84
N ALA A 142 -6.06 -2.79 -9.93
CA ALA A 142 -4.65 -2.40 -9.89
C ALA A 142 -4.44 -0.93 -9.53
N ALA A 143 -5.31 -0.02 -9.98
CA ALA A 143 -5.20 1.40 -9.63
C ALA A 143 -5.44 1.62 -8.13
N ALA A 144 -6.38 0.87 -7.54
CA ALA A 144 -6.64 0.92 -6.11
C ALA A 144 -5.46 0.34 -5.30
N LEU A 145 -4.84 -0.76 -5.77
CA LEU A 145 -3.64 -1.32 -5.17
C LEU A 145 -2.45 -0.35 -5.24
N ASN A 146 -2.23 0.31 -6.38
CA ASN A 146 -1.20 1.33 -6.54
C ASN A 146 -1.44 2.54 -5.63
N THR A 147 -2.70 2.92 -5.42
CA THR A 147 -3.07 4.00 -4.49
C THR A 147 -2.74 3.60 -3.04
N LEU A 148 -3.05 2.36 -2.65
CA LEU A 148 -2.72 1.84 -1.33
C LEU A 148 -1.20 1.77 -1.10
N ASP A 149 -0.43 1.40 -2.12
CA ASP A 149 1.04 1.37 -2.07
C ASP A 149 1.63 2.73 -1.65
N GLY A 150 1.04 3.82 -2.11
CA GLY A 150 1.41 5.18 -1.69
C GLY A 150 1.03 5.56 -0.26
N LYS A 151 0.29 4.72 0.49
CA LYS A 151 -0.16 5.00 1.86
C LYS A 151 0.77 4.45 2.93
N THR A 152 1.69 3.57 2.58
CA THR A 152 2.62 2.96 3.53
C THR A 152 4.05 2.99 2.99
N THR A 153 5.02 3.00 3.92
CA THR A 153 6.45 2.87 3.59
C THR A 153 6.94 1.42 3.71
N VAL A 154 6.06 0.50 4.13
CA VAL A 154 6.35 -0.93 4.26
C VAL A 154 5.74 -1.68 3.09
N ALA A 155 6.47 -2.64 2.52
CA ALA A 155 5.99 -3.43 1.40
C ALA A 155 4.68 -4.17 1.74
N ILE A 156 3.68 -4.02 0.85
CA ILE A 156 2.38 -4.67 0.96
C ILE A 156 2.52 -6.13 0.54
N ASN A 157 1.99 -7.03 1.37
CA ASN A 157 1.89 -8.45 1.01
C ASN A 157 0.62 -8.69 0.18
N ALA A 158 0.79 -8.96 -1.10
CA ALA A 158 -0.27 -9.22 -2.09
C ALA A 158 -0.39 -10.71 -2.49
N SER A 159 0.22 -11.62 -1.75
CA SER A 159 0.32 -13.06 -2.12
C SER A 159 -1.01 -13.82 -2.19
N ASN A 160 -2.10 -13.25 -1.69
CA ASN A 160 -3.44 -13.85 -1.80
C ASN A 160 -4.17 -13.43 -3.08
N ILE A 161 -3.68 -12.43 -3.79
CA ILE A 161 -4.29 -11.97 -5.04
C ILE A 161 -4.07 -13.06 -6.10
N THR A 162 -5.12 -13.44 -6.80
CA THR A 162 -5.11 -14.38 -7.92
C THR A 162 -5.56 -13.72 -9.22
N THR A 163 -6.19 -12.55 -9.12
CA THR A 163 -6.66 -11.77 -10.27
C THR A 163 -6.44 -10.29 -10.05
N LEU A 164 -5.80 -9.64 -11.00
CA LEU A 164 -5.72 -8.17 -11.08
C LEU A 164 -6.64 -7.68 -12.20
N THR A 165 -7.38 -6.60 -11.94
CA THR A 165 -8.28 -5.97 -12.92
C THR A 165 -7.89 -4.52 -13.14
N GLY A 166 -8.24 -3.96 -14.30
CA GLY A 166 -8.02 -2.52 -14.56
C GLY A 166 -7.31 -2.23 -15.88
N ALA A 167 -6.81 -1.02 -16.01
CA ALA A 167 -6.06 -0.63 -17.20
C ALA A 167 -4.68 -1.31 -17.23
N ALA A 168 -4.21 -1.68 -18.41
CA ALA A 168 -2.92 -2.33 -18.60
C ALA A 168 -1.75 -1.49 -18.02
N ALA A 169 -1.85 -0.17 -18.06
CA ALA A 169 -0.86 0.73 -17.48
C ALA A 169 -0.79 0.61 -15.95
N ASP A 170 -1.93 0.51 -15.27
CA ASP A 170 -2.01 0.36 -13.81
C ASP A 170 -1.51 -1.03 -13.38
N LEU A 171 -1.86 -2.07 -14.15
CA LEU A 171 -1.33 -3.43 -13.96
C LEU A 171 0.20 -3.45 -14.06
N ASN A 172 0.76 -2.85 -15.11
CA ASN A 172 2.22 -2.75 -15.28
C ASN A 172 2.87 -1.96 -14.12
N THR A 173 2.21 -0.93 -13.59
CA THR A 173 2.70 -0.18 -12.41
C THR A 173 2.75 -1.06 -11.18
N ALA A 174 1.70 -1.84 -10.90
CA ALA A 174 1.66 -2.77 -9.77
C ALA A 174 2.75 -3.86 -9.88
N TYR A 175 2.94 -4.43 -11.08
CA TYR A 175 4.02 -5.40 -11.30
C TYR A 175 5.42 -4.79 -11.19
N ALA A 176 5.61 -3.54 -11.62
CA ALA A 176 6.89 -2.84 -11.44
C ALA A 176 7.22 -2.57 -9.96
N ALA A 177 6.21 -2.45 -9.10
CA ALA A 177 6.36 -2.32 -7.66
C ALA A 177 6.66 -3.66 -6.95
N ASN A 178 6.43 -4.80 -7.63
CA ASN A 178 6.64 -6.12 -7.06
C ASN A 178 8.13 -6.36 -6.74
N GLY A 179 8.38 -6.86 -5.52
CA GLY A 179 9.73 -7.04 -4.99
C GLY A 179 10.34 -5.79 -4.33
N SER A 180 9.63 -4.64 -4.36
CA SER A 180 10.04 -3.40 -3.70
C SER A 180 9.01 -2.94 -2.67
N SER A 181 7.94 -2.30 -3.09
CA SER A 181 6.85 -1.79 -2.23
C SER A 181 5.60 -2.68 -2.23
N ILE A 182 5.48 -3.60 -3.17
CA ILE A 182 4.48 -4.68 -3.19
C ILE A 182 5.24 -6.01 -3.30
N THR A 183 4.73 -7.06 -2.68
CA THR A 183 5.33 -8.41 -2.75
C THR A 183 4.26 -9.45 -3.05
N GLY A 184 4.65 -10.53 -3.74
CA GLY A 184 3.79 -11.69 -3.98
C GLY A 184 2.97 -11.61 -5.25
N LEU A 185 3.30 -10.72 -6.19
CA LEU A 185 2.73 -10.66 -7.54
C LEU A 185 3.60 -11.44 -8.55
N GLY A 186 3.03 -11.74 -9.75
CA GLY A 186 3.75 -12.31 -10.91
C GLY A 186 3.11 -13.54 -11.53
N ASN A 187 1.99 -14.03 -10.98
CA ASN A 187 1.26 -15.20 -11.50
C ASN A 187 -0.26 -15.01 -11.54
N GLU A 188 -0.74 -13.81 -11.29
CA GLU A 188 -2.16 -13.48 -11.27
C GLU A 188 -2.72 -13.45 -12.70
N ALA A 189 -3.96 -13.91 -12.85
CA ALA A 189 -4.71 -13.58 -14.05
C ALA A 189 -4.96 -12.07 -14.12
N ALA A 190 -4.89 -11.50 -15.31
CA ALA A 190 -5.19 -10.09 -15.54
C ALA A 190 -6.45 -9.94 -16.40
N THR A 191 -7.38 -9.07 -16.00
CA THR A 191 -8.54 -8.70 -16.81
C THR A 191 -8.45 -7.23 -17.16
N LEU A 192 -8.30 -6.94 -18.46
CA LEU A 192 -8.12 -5.58 -18.94
C LEU A 192 -9.45 -4.83 -19.04
N SER A 193 -9.42 -3.56 -18.66
CA SER A 193 -10.54 -2.62 -18.87
C SER A 193 -10.37 -1.72 -20.10
N ASP A 194 -9.20 -1.76 -20.74
CA ASP A 194 -8.91 -0.95 -21.92
C ASP A 194 -9.76 -1.38 -23.11
N THR A 195 -10.25 -0.41 -23.86
CA THR A 195 -10.90 -0.63 -25.17
C THR A 195 -9.96 -0.31 -26.34
N THR A 196 -8.98 0.57 -26.10
CA THR A 196 -7.92 0.92 -27.06
C THR A 196 -6.59 0.85 -26.32
N LEU A 197 -5.63 0.11 -26.87
CA LEU A 197 -4.36 -0.13 -26.19
C LEU A 197 -3.17 -0.10 -27.17
N ALA A 198 -2.07 0.51 -26.74
CA ALA A 198 -0.78 0.36 -27.42
C ALA A 198 -0.27 -1.08 -27.17
N VAL A 199 0.06 -1.79 -28.25
CA VAL A 199 0.50 -3.21 -28.15
C VAL A 199 1.77 -3.39 -27.30
N SER A 200 2.65 -2.37 -27.26
CA SER A 200 3.84 -2.41 -26.41
C SER A 200 3.52 -2.52 -24.92
N VAL A 201 2.42 -1.88 -24.48
CA VAL A 201 1.95 -1.96 -23.08
C VAL A 201 1.42 -3.37 -22.80
N LEU A 202 0.69 -3.95 -23.75
CA LEU A 202 0.15 -5.33 -23.64
C LEU A 202 1.30 -6.36 -23.59
N ASN A 203 2.29 -6.24 -24.49
CA ASN A 203 3.44 -7.15 -24.51
C ASN A 203 4.29 -7.01 -23.24
N THR A 204 4.38 -5.80 -22.66
CA THR A 204 5.04 -5.59 -21.36
C THR A 204 4.27 -6.33 -20.26
N LEU A 205 2.95 -6.24 -20.27
CA LEU A 205 2.12 -6.93 -19.27
C LEU A 205 2.25 -8.46 -19.38
N ASP A 206 2.27 -8.99 -20.60
CA ASP A 206 2.47 -10.42 -20.87
C ASP A 206 3.82 -10.93 -20.31
N GLY A 207 4.84 -10.08 -20.33
CA GLY A 207 6.13 -10.37 -19.71
C GLY A 207 6.15 -10.27 -18.17
N ASN A 208 5.18 -9.60 -17.55
CA ASN A 208 5.15 -9.33 -16.10
C ASN A 208 4.40 -10.40 -15.30
N THR A 209 3.48 -11.14 -15.91
CA THR A 209 2.72 -12.20 -15.25
C THR A 209 2.83 -13.51 -16.01
N SER A 210 2.84 -14.63 -15.29
CA SER A 210 2.65 -15.95 -15.87
C SER A 210 1.17 -16.38 -15.94
N GLY A 211 0.27 -15.57 -15.36
CA GLY A 211 -1.18 -15.78 -15.44
C GLY A 211 -1.75 -15.37 -16.80
N ALA A 212 -2.97 -15.84 -17.10
CA ALA A 212 -3.63 -15.47 -18.34
C ALA A 212 -4.10 -14.01 -18.33
N ILE A 213 -3.93 -13.32 -19.45
CA ILE A 213 -4.41 -11.95 -19.67
C ILE A 213 -5.69 -12.03 -20.52
N ASP A 214 -6.81 -11.59 -19.95
CA ASP A 214 -8.07 -11.42 -20.68
C ASP A 214 -8.11 -10.03 -21.32
N ALA A 215 -7.94 -10.00 -22.64
CA ALA A 215 -7.95 -8.81 -23.49
C ALA A 215 -9.27 -8.63 -24.26
N SER A 216 -10.33 -9.35 -23.88
CA SER A 216 -11.61 -9.37 -24.61
C SER A 216 -12.33 -8.02 -24.69
N ASN A 217 -12.00 -7.06 -23.84
CA ASN A 217 -12.53 -5.69 -23.89
C ASN A 217 -11.83 -4.81 -24.94
N ILE A 218 -10.67 -5.22 -25.44
CA ILE A 218 -9.92 -4.43 -26.42
C ILE A 218 -10.64 -4.51 -27.77
N THR A 219 -10.94 -3.37 -28.35
CA THR A 219 -11.54 -3.22 -29.67
C THR A 219 -10.55 -2.64 -30.68
N THR A 220 -9.47 -2.02 -30.21
CA THR A 220 -8.44 -1.43 -31.07
C THR A 220 -7.04 -1.63 -30.46
N LEU A 221 -6.12 -2.17 -31.25
CA LEU A 221 -4.70 -2.23 -30.93
C LEU A 221 -3.91 -1.26 -31.82
N ILE A 222 -2.92 -0.61 -31.22
CA ILE A 222 -2.08 0.38 -31.91
C ILE A 222 -0.61 -0.01 -31.74
N GLY A 223 0.15 -0.04 -32.84
CA GLY A 223 1.59 -0.26 -32.76
C GLY A 223 2.24 -0.77 -34.02
N ALA A 224 3.49 -1.23 -33.90
CA ALA A 224 4.21 -1.84 -35.01
C ALA A 224 3.65 -3.25 -35.32
N ALA A 225 3.60 -3.59 -36.60
CA ALA A 225 3.06 -4.87 -37.05
C ALA A 225 3.78 -6.09 -36.45
N ALA A 226 5.10 -5.97 -36.19
CA ALA A 226 5.87 -7.02 -35.55
C ALA A 226 5.47 -7.24 -34.09
N ASP A 227 5.22 -6.15 -33.33
CA ASP A 227 4.80 -6.22 -31.94
C ASP A 227 3.35 -6.74 -31.81
N LEU A 228 2.48 -6.36 -32.78
CA LEU A 228 1.12 -6.87 -32.89
C LEU A 228 1.13 -8.39 -33.13
N ASN A 229 1.96 -8.86 -34.08
CA ASN A 229 2.11 -10.30 -34.32
C ASN A 229 2.65 -11.04 -33.09
N THR A 230 3.49 -10.39 -32.26
CA THR A 230 3.97 -10.95 -30.99
C THR A 230 2.81 -11.14 -30.01
N ALA A 231 1.96 -10.13 -29.83
CA ALA A 231 0.79 -10.22 -28.96
C ALA A 231 -0.19 -11.31 -29.40
N TYR A 232 -0.52 -11.39 -30.69
CA TYR A 232 -1.41 -12.43 -31.23
C TYR A 232 -0.83 -13.85 -31.12
N ALA A 233 0.49 -13.98 -31.16
CA ALA A 233 1.17 -15.28 -31.01
C ALA A 233 1.35 -15.71 -29.55
N SER A 234 1.11 -14.82 -28.59
CA SER A 234 1.26 -15.13 -27.16
C SER A 234 0.21 -16.12 -26.69
N GLY A 235 0.65 -17.18 -26.03
CA GLY A 235 -0.25 -18.12 -25.34
C GLY A 235 -0.76 -17.58 -23.99
N GLY A 236 -0.19 -16.48 -23.49
CA GLY A 236 -0.61 -15.82 -22.24
C GLY A 236 -1.78 -14.86 -22.43
N ILE A 237 -1.98 -14.33 -23.66
CA ILE A 237 -3.04 -13.36 -23.97
C ILE A 237 -4.22 -14.08 -24.59
N THR A 238 -5.41 -13.80 -24.08
CA THR A 238 -6.68 -14.36 -24.56
C THR A 238 -7.65 -13.25 -24.96
N GLY A 239 -8.62 -13.57 -25.82
CA GLY A 239 -9.68 -12.63 -26.20
C GLY A 239 -9.31 -11.70 -27.36
N LEU A 240 -8.11 -11.85 -27.95
CA LEU A 240 -7.76 -11.19 -29.22
C LEU A 240 -8.20 -12.06 -30.42
N ALA A 241 -8.73 -11.47 -31.47
CA ALA A 241 -8.97 -12.05 -32.78
C ALA A 241 -9.78 -11.14 -33.74
N ASN A 242 -10.39 -10.05 -33.26
CA ASN A 242 -11.34 -9.23 -34.04
C ASN A 242 -11.14 -7.73 -33.85
N GLU A 243 -10.03 -7.32 -33.18
CA GLU A 243 -9.71 -5.92 -32.94
C GLU A 243 -9.35 -5.21 -34.22
N ALA A 244 -9.79 -3.96 -34.34
CA ALA A 244 -9.21 -3.04 -35.31
C ALA A 244 -7.74 -2.78 -34.95
N VAL A 245 -6.91 -2.68 -35.96
CA VAL A 245 -5.47 -2.41 -35.78
C VAL A 245 -5.12 -1.09 -36.45
N THR A 246 -4.36 -0.24 -35.77
CA THR A 246 -3.74 0.96 -36.35
C THR A 246 -2.23 0.78 -36.32
N LEU A 247 -1.61 0.73 -37.51
CA LEU A 247 -0.16 0.56 -37.63
C LEU A 247 0.58 1.86 -37.32
N SER A 248 1.75 1.72 -36.73
CA SER A 248 2.70 2.82 -36.54
C SER A 248 3.89 2.77 -37.52
N ASP A 249 4.02 1.69 -38.30
CA ASP A 249 5.10 1.51 -39.26
C ASP A 249 5.00 2.51 -40.43
N THR A 250 6.14 3.02 -40.88
CA THR A 250 6.26 3.78 -42.12
C THR A 250 6.81 2.94 -43.26
N THR A 251 7.57 1.90 -42.92
CA THR A 251 8.10 0.90 -43.85
C THR A 251 7.80 -0.47 -43.32
N LEU A 252 7.17 -1.33 -44.11
CA LEU A 252 6.69 -2.62 -43.64
C LEU A 252 6.96 -3.72 -44.69
N ALA A 253 7.42 -4.90 -44.23
CA ALA A 253 7.50 -6.08 -45.09
C ALA A 253 6.12 -6.64 -45.31
N VAL A 254 5.80 -6.94 -46.57
CA VAL A 254 4.51 -7.53 -46.97
C VAL A 254 4.23 -8.84 -46.23
N SER A 255 5.26 -9.65 -45.95
CA SER A 255 5.08 -10.91 -45.20
C SER A 255 4.60 -10.66 -43.74
N VAL A 256 5.07 -9.61 -43.10
CA VAL A 256 4.62 -9.25 -41.74
C VAL A 256 3.19 -8.74 -41.74
N LEU A 257 2.84 -7.92 -42.75
CA LEU A 257 1.46 -7.44 -42.91
C LEU A 257 0.48 -8.59 -43.19
N ASN A 258 0.86 -9.52 -44.09
CA ASN A 258 0.02 -10.69 -44.37
C ASN A 258 -0.16 -11.62 -43.16
N THR A 259 0.87 -11.74 -42.30
CA THR A 259 0.74 -12.49 -41.04
C THR A 259 -0.25 -11.78 -40.12
N LEU A 260 -0.16 -10.45 -40.00
CA LEU A 260 -1.10 -9.68 -39.20
C LEU A 260 -2.53 -9.75 -39.68
N ASP A 261 -2.75 -9.71 -41.00
CA ASP A 261 -4.08 -9.87 -41.63
C ASP A 261 -4.70 -11.26 -41.33
N GLY A 262 -3.85 -12.26 -41.18
CA GLY A 262 -4.27 -13.59 -40.75
C GLY A 262 -4.57 -13.73 -39.23
N ASN A 263 -4.14 -12.81 -38.41
CA ASN A 263 -4.27 -12.87 -36.94
C ASN A 263 -5.54 -12.18 -36.43
N THR A 264 -6.07 -11.17 -37.16
CA THR A 264 -7.30 -10.47 -36.77
C THR A 264 -8.31 -10.48 -37.89
N SER A 265 -9.59 -10.60 -37.55
CA SER A 265 -10.69 -10.34 -38.47
C SER A 265 -11.14 -8.89 -38.52
N GLY A 266 -10.54 -8.02 -37.66
CA GLY A 266 -10.77 -6.59 -37.65
C GLY A 266 -10.08 -5.89 -38.80
N THR A 267 -10.36 -4.60 -38.97
CA THR A 267 -9.71 -3.77 -40.00
C THR A 267 -8.30 -3.39 -39.60
N ILE A 268 -7.37 -3.41 -40.55
CA ILE A 268 -6.00 -2.94 -40.39
C ILE A 268 -5.87 -1.59 -41.09
N ASP A 269 -5.67 -0.53 -40.29
CA ASP A 269 -5.33 0.80 -40.78
C ASP A 269 -3.81 0.90 -40.98
N ALA A 270 -3.39 0.90 -42.24
CA ALA A 270 -2.00 1.04 -42.67
C ALA A 270 -1.70 2.46 -43.22
N GLY A 271 -2.50 3.46 -42.85
CA GLY A 271 -2.37 4.84 -43.36
C GLY A 271 -1.01 5.49 -43.11
N THR A 272 -0.22 5.02 -42.16
CA THR A 272 1.16 5.47 -41.89
C THR A 272 2.20 4.81 -42.77
N VAL A 273 1.90 3.68 -43.40
CA VAL A 273 2.85 2.93 -44.24
C VAL A 273 3.04 3.62 -45.60
N THR A 274 4.24 4.13 -45.82
CA THR A 274 4.62 4.80 -47.08
C THR A 274 5.42 3.88 -47.99
N THR A 275 6.00 2.81 -47.45
CA THR A 275 6.85 1.88 -48.22
C THR A 275 6.53 0.43 -47.81
N LEU A 276 6.19 -0.41 -48.80
CA LEU A 276 6.13 -1.85 -48.66
C LEU A 276 7.37 -2.49 -49.27
N THR A 277 7.94 -3.46 -48.56
CA THR A 277 9.12 -4.23 -49.00
C THR A 277 8.78 -5.70 -49.09
N GLY A 278 9.43 -6.41 -50.03
CA GLY A 278 9.26 -7.86 -50.20
C GLY A 278 8.99 -8.21 -51.66
N SER A 279 8.91 -9.51 -51.93
CA SER A 279 8.65 -10.08 -53.23
C SER A 279 7.38 -10.94 -53.19
#